data_906a9ffa5e7d9c782879bde7e69e5c5e
#
_entry.id   906a9ffa5e7d9c782879bde7e69e5c5e
#
_cell.length_a   1.000
_cell.length_b   1.000
_cell.length_c   1.000
_cell.angle_alpha   90.00
_cell.angle_beta   90.00
_cell.angle_gamma   90.00
#
_symmetry.space_group_name_H-M   'P 1'
#
loop_
_entity.id
_entity.type
_entity.pdbx_description
1 polymer ?
#
loop_
_entity_poly.entity_id
_entity_poly.type
_entity_poly.pdbx_seq_one_letter_code
_entity_poly.pdbx_strand_id
1 'polypeptide(L)'
;GERTGNADLVNIIANLELKKDKTVLPAGKLQEAFRISHAVAEITNVAPSARQPYVGTSAFAHKAGLHASAIKVDPMMYQHETPESVGNDMRMLVSEMAGRASIELKSVELGIDLGGDKDLISRVVEKVKDLEGKGFTFEAADASFELLLRTEVLGKRPSFFTIEDWQTTVHQDELGKVTSKATVKIKARNESITATGSGNGPVNAIDNALRSGLEKFYPELSKLELTDYKVRILEGRLGTGAVTRVLVETSDGNGEWSTVGVHENVIAASAMALDDAVTYGLLRQGRKPE
;
A
#
# COMPACT_ATOMS: atom_id res chain seq x y z
N GLY A 1 -31.85 -9.44 -5.68
CA GLY A 1 -32.37 -9.13 -6.97
C GLY A 1 -31.58 -9.70 -8.13
N GLU A 2 -32.26 -10.46 -8.95
CA GLU A 2 -31.60 -11.20 -10.03
C GLU A 2 -30.98 -10.31 -11.12
N ARG A 3 -31.47 -9.10 -11.31
CA ARG A 3 -30.98 -8.18 -12.35
C ARG A 3 -30.70 -6.77 -11.87
N THR A 4 -31.51 -6.25 -10.95
CA THR A 4 -31.47 -4.88 -10.48
C THR A 4 -30.66 -4.71 -9.19
N GLY A 5 -30.22 -5.81 -8.59
CA GLY A 5 -29.53 -5.85 -7.30
C GLY A 5 -30.49 -5.84 -6.12
N ASN A 6 -29.94 -6.15 -4.95
CA ASN A 6 -30.63 -6.04 -3.67
C ASN A 6 -30.28 -4.71 -3.00
N ALA A 7 -31.08 -4.30 -2.03
CA ALA A 7 -30.74 -3.18 -1.18
C ALA A 7 -29.52 -3.53 -0.33
N ASP A 8 -28.61 -2.55 -0.17
CA ASP A 8 -27.41 -2.71 0.68
C ASP A 8 -27.82 -2.64 2.15
N LEU A 9 -27.86 -3.81 2.77
CA LEU A 9 -28.29 -3.98 4.16
C LEU A 9 -27.42 -3.18 5.13
N VAL A 10 -26.11 -3.14 4.92
CA VAL A 10 -25.17 -2.42 5.80
C VAL A 10 -25.47 -0.94 5.79
N ASN A 11 -25.64 -0.34 4.61
CA ASN A 11 -25.98 1.07 4.48
C ASN A 11 -27.36 1.39 5.07
N ILE A 12 -28.35 0.51 4.89
CA ILE A 12 -29.69 0.69 5.46
C ILE A 12 -29.64 0.70 6.98
N ILE A 13 -29.02 -0.29 7.61
CA ILE A 13 -28.87 -0.40 9.06
C ILE A 13 -28.17 0.83 9.62
N ALA A 14 -27.01 1.20 9.08
CA ALA A 14 -26.25 2.36 9.53
C ALA A 14 -27.07 3.66 9.42
N ASN A 15 -27.78 3.87 8.32
CA ASN A 15 -28.65 5.05 8.17
C ASN A 15 -29.82 5.05 9.14
N LEU A 16 -30.44 3.90 9.42
CA LEU A 16 -31.55 3.81 10.37
C LEU A 16 -31.09 4.16 11.79
N GLU A 17 -29.97 3.63 12.24
CA GLU A 17 -29.44 3.89 13.59
C GLU A 17 -28.82 5.28 13.73
N LEU A 18 -27.93 5.69 12.80
CA LEU A 18 -27.15 6.91 12.94
C LEU A 18 -27.86 8.18 12.47
N LYS A 19 -28.83 8.05 11.54
CA LYS A 19 -29.51 9.22 10.92
C LYS A 19 -31.01 9.28 11.15
N LYS A 20 -31.61 8.21 11.61
CA LYS A 20 -33.08 8.12 11.77
C LYS A 20 -33.52 7.73 13.18
N ASP A 21 -32.59 7.63 14.13
CA ASP A 21 -32.87 7.30 15.53
C ASP A 21 -33.72 6.02 15.70
N LYS A 22 -33.45 5.01 14.83
CA LYS A 22 -34.11 3.71 14.87
C LYS A 22 -33.18 2.65 15.43
N THR A 23 -33.60 1.94 16.44
CA THR A 23 -32.88 0.79 16.98
C THR A 23 -33.22 -0.45 16.16
N VAL A 24 -32.28 -0.93 15.33
CA VAL A 24 -32.46 -2.13 14.50
C VAL A 24 -31.49 -3.25 14.89
N LEU A 25 -30.44 -2.94 15.64
CA LEU A 25 -29.49 -3.89 16.18
C LEU A 25 -29.45 -3.84 17.71
N PRO A 26 -28.99 -4.92 18.38
CA PRO A 26 -28.64 -4.84 19.79
C PRO A 26 -27.58 -3.77 20.04
N ALA A 27 -27.64 -3.13 21.21
CA ALA A 27 -26.73 -2.04 21.57
C ALA A 27 -25.26 -2.41 21.33
N GLY A 28 -24.51 -1.50 20.69
CA GLY A 28 -23.09 -1.63 20.39
C GLY A 28 -22.75 -2.57 19.21
N LYS A 29 -23.75 -3.19 18.56
CA LYS A 29 -23.47 -4.13 17.45
C LYS A 29 -23.22 -3.45 16.12
N LEU A 30 -23.55 -2.19 15.96
CA LEU A 30 -23.21 -1.44 14.76
C LEU A 30 -21.68 -1.32 14.54
N GLN A 31 -20.90 -1.32 15.61
CA GLN A 31 -19.43 -1.30 15.58
C GLN A 31 -18.81 -2.55 14.91
N GLU A 32 -19.61 -3.61 14.72
CA GLU A 32 -19.17 -4.80 13.97
C GLU A 32 -19.40 -4.69 12.45
N ALA A 33 -20.03 -3.60 11.97
CA ALA A 33 -20.48 -3.49 10.60
C ALA A 33 -19.32 -3.61 9.59
N PHE A 34 -18.20 -2.94 9.83
CA PHE A 34 -16.99 -3.03 8.99
C PHE A 34 -16.49 -4.48 8.90
N ARG A 35 -16.22 -5.09 10.05
CA ARG A 35 -15.70 -6.46 10.13
C ARG A 35 -16.63 -7.48 9.47
N ILE A 36 -17.95 -7.39 9.73
CA ILE A 36 -18.93 -8.32 9.16
C ILE A 36 -19.04 -8.14 7.65
N SER A 37 -19.07 -6.89 7.15
CA SER A 37 -19.13 -6.62 5.72
C SER A 37 -17.95 -7.23 4.97
N HIS A 38 -16.73 -7.05 5.50
CA HIS A 38 -15.51 -7.61 4.91
C HIS A 38 -15.46 -9.14 5.02
N ALA A 39 -15.88 -9.72 6.15
CA ALA A 39 -15.98 -11.17 6.30
C ALA A 39 -16.96 -11.81 5.31
N VAL A 40 -18.12 -11.18 5.06
CA VAL A 40 -19.07 -11.63 4.05
C VAL A 40 -18.48 -11.53 2.63
N ALA A 41 -17.78 -10.44 2.33
CA ALA A 41 -17.08 -10.27 1.06
C ALA A 41 -16.06 -11.40 0.82
N GLU A 42 -15.29 -11.75 1.83
CA GLU A 42 -14.31 -12.86 1.80
C GLU A 42 -15.00 -14.22 1.58
N ILE A 43 -16.02 -14.54 2.38
CA ILE A 43 -16.77 -15.81 2.27
C ILE A 43 -17.43 -15.97 0.89
N THR A 44 -17.95 -14.86 0.33
CA THR A 44 -18.65 -14.89 -0.96
C THR A 44 -17.70 -14.73 -2.15
N ASN A 45 -16.42 -14.47 -1.91
CA ASN A 45 -15.41 -14.12 -2.92
C ASN A 45 -15.85 -12.96 -3.83
N VAL A 46 -16.50 -11.96 -3.24
CA VAL A 46 -16.92 -10.73 -3.91
C VAL A 46 -16.11 -9.57 -3.31
N ALA A 47 -15.23 -8.98 -4.11
CA ALA A 47 -14.38 -7.89 -3.65
C ALA A 47 -15.22 -6.72 -3.07
N PRO A 48 -14.95 -6.25 -1.82
CA PRO A 48 -15.66 -5.14 -1.23
C PRO A 48 -15.34 -3.84 -1.98
N SER A 49 -16.33 -2.96 -2.10
CA SER A 49 -16.07 -1.63 -2.66
C SER A 49 -15.35 -0.76 -1.64
N ALA A 50 -14.14 -0.30 -1.97
CA ALA A 50 -13.40 0.63 -1.10
C ALA A 50 -14.17 1.93 -0.79
N ARG A 51 -15.12 2.30 -1.65
CA ARG A 51 -15.95 3.52 -1.52
C ARG A 51 -17.35 3.26 -0.98
N GLN A 52 -17.65 2.05 -0.52
CA GLN A 52 -18.94 1.75 0.09
C GLN A 52 -19.14 2.65 1.32
N PRO A 53 -20.29 3.36 1.44
CA PRO A 53 -20.56 4.19 2.61
C PRO A 53 -20.41 3.36 3.91
N TYR A 54 -19.91 4.00 4.95
CA TYR A 54 -19.65 3.46 6.28
C TYR A 54 -18.54 2.38 6.36
N VAL A 55 -18.57 1.36 5.51
CA VAL A 55 -17.70 0.16 5.65
C VAL A 55 -16.63 0.01 4.57
N GLY A 56 -16.60 0.88 3.57
CA GLY A 56 -15.51 0.90 2.61
C GLY A 56 -14.21 1.37 3.27
N THR A 57 -13.08 0.84 2.84
CA THR A 57 -11.75 1.23 3.36
C THR A 57 -11.41 2.70 3.12
N SER A 58 -12.11 3.36 2.18
CA SER A 58 -11.97 4.80 1.89
C SER A 58 -13.19 5.62 2.32
N ALA A 59 -14.13 5.05 3.10
CA ALA A 59 -15.35 5.76 3.50
C ALA A 59 -15.06 7.00 4.38
N PHE A 60 -14.01 6.95 5.19
CA PHE A 60 -13.55 8.01 6.08
C PHE A 60 -12.14 8.50 5.69
N ALA A 61 -11.81 8.44 4.39
CA ALA A 61 -10.52 8.88 3.88
C ALA A 61 -10.55 10.36 3.48
N HIS A 62 -9.56 11.13 3.91
CA HIS A 62 -9.40 12.54 3.61
C HIS A 62 -8.09 12.78 2.86
N LYS A 63 -8.14 13.61 1.82
CA LYS A 63 -7.02 13.86 0.90
C LYS A 63 -6.56 15.31 0.86
N ALA A 64 -7.50 16.25 0.87
CA ALA A 64 -7.20 17.67 0.66
C ALA A 64 -6.58 18.34 1.90
N GLY A 65 -5.58 19.21 1.69
CA GLY A 65 -4.92 19.93 2.77
C GLY A 65 -5.87 20.80 3.61
N LEU A 66 -6.95 21.36 2.99
CA LEU A 66 -7.98 22.08 3.72
C LEU A 66 -8.76 21.18 4.67
N HIS A 67 -9.14 19.97 4.20
CA HIS A 67 -9.78 18.96 5.05
C HIS A 67 -8.87 18.57 6.22
N ALA A 68 -7.59 18.28 5.94
CA ALA A 68 -6.61 17.94 6.97
C ALA A 68 -6.49 19.03 8.04
N SER A 69 -6.46 20.30 7.63
CA SER A 69 -6.38 21.43 8.55
C SER A 69 -7.62 21.57 9.44
N ALA A 70 -8.81 21.34 8.88
CA ALA A 70 -10.05 21.38 9.63
C ALA A 70 -10.21 20.18 10.58
N ILE A 71 -9.89 18.97 10.13
CA ILE A 71 -9.92 17.73 10.92
C ILE A 71 -8.98 17.81 12.12
N LYS A 72 -7.82 18.49 11.97
CA LYS A 72 -6.89 18.74 13.08
C LYS A 72 -7.52 19.56 14.21
N VAL A 73 -8.49 20.42 13.88
CA VAL A 73 -9.26 21.22 14.85
C VAL A 73 -10.43 20.42 15.41
N ASP A 74 -11.25 19.86 14.53
CA ASP A 74 -12.39 19.01 14.88
C ASP A 74 -12.65 18.03 13.71
N PRO A 75 -12.49 16.71 13.93
CA PRO A 75 -12.77 15.70 12.91
C PRO A 75 -14.16 15.79 12.30
N MET A 76 -15.17 16.17 13.09
CA MET A 76 -16.58 16.25 12.64
C MET A 76 -16.84 17.38 11.63
N MET A 77 -15.89 18.29 11.40
CA MET A 77 -16.04 19.31 10.35
C MET A 77 -16.15 18.74 8.94
N TYR A 78 -15.57 17.55 8.69
CA TYR A 78 -15.55 16.88 7.38
C TYR A 78 -15.97 15.42 7.41
N GLN A 79 -16.27 14.88 8.57
CA GLN A 79 -16.82 13.53 8.71
C GLN A 79 -18.34 13.58 8.84
N HIS A 80 -19.01 12.69 8.16
CA HIS A 80 -20.47 12.56 8.22
C HIS A 80 -20.94 11.78 9.45
N GLU A 81 -20.01 11.05 10.08
CA GLU A 81 -20.18 10.27 11.31
C GLU A 81 -18.82 9.93 11.91
N THR A 82 -18.75 9.49 13.16
CA THR A 82 -17.53 8.94 13.74
C THR A 82 -17.25 7.55 13.15
N PRO A 83 -16.04 7.29 12.63
CA PRO A 83 -15.71 6.00 12.02
C PRO A 83 -15.94 4.82 12.96
N GLU A 84 -15.60 4.99 14.24
CA GLU A 84 -15.70 3.97 15.29
C GLU A 84 -17.14 3.51 15.51
N SER A 85 -18.13 4.33 15.18
CA SER A 85 -19.56 3.96 15.30
C SER A 85 -19.94 2.76 14.45
N VAL A 86 -19.19 2.53 13.36
CA VAL A 86 -19.36 1.42 12.41
C VAL A 86 -18.17 0.46 12.39
N GLY A 87 -17.19 0.63 13.30
CA GLY A 87 -15.98 -0.17 13.40
C GLY A 87 -14.96 0.11 12.29
N ASN A 88 -15.02 1.28 11.68
CA ASN A 88 -14.04 1.74 10.68
C ASN A 88 -13.07 2.75 11.31
N ASP A 89 -12.06 3.17 10.56
CA ASP A 89 -11.05 4.13 10.96
C ASP A 89 -10.97 5.31 9.99
N MET A 90 -10.57 6.46 10.53
CA MET A 90 -10.22 7.61 9.70
C MET A 90 -8.85 7.37 9.04
N ARG A 91 -8.74 7.71 7.76
CA ARG A 91 -7.49 7.61 7.00
C ARG A 91 -7.11 8.96 6.39
N MET A 92 -5.87 9.37 6.57
CA MET A 92 -5.31 10.51 5.87
C MET A 92 -4.53 10.02 4.64
N LEU A 93 -5.03 10.38 3.45
CA LEU A 93 -4.37 10.04 2.20
C LEU A 93 -3.35 11.12 1.84
N VAL A 94 -2.16 10.70 1.48
CA VAL A 94 -1.09 11.59 1.03
C VAL A 94 -1.06 11.63 -0.50
N SER A 95 -1.04 12.82 -1.07
CA SER A 95 -1.01 13.04 -2.51
C SER A 95 -0.41 14.40 -2.86
N GLU A 96 -0.31 14.73 -4.15
CA GLU A 96 0.10 16.05 -4.66
C GLU A 96 -0.67 17.23 -4.04
N MET A 97 -1.92 16.97 -3.60
CA MET A 97 -2.75 17.96 -2.88
C MET A 97 -2.44 18.00 -1.38
N ALA A 98 -1.54 17.15 -0.89
CA ALA A 98 -1.15 17.14 0.51
C ALA A 98 -0.45 18.44 0.89
N GLY A 99 -0.94 19.05 1.95
CA GLY A 99 -0.29 20.17 2.61
C GLY A 99 0.51 19.70 3.85
N ARG A 100 1.13 20.64 4.56
CA ARG A 100 1.85 20.33 5.81
C ARG A 100 1.01 19.58 6.83
N ALA A 101 -0.27 19.98 7.00
CA ALA A 101 -1.17 19.33 7.95
C ALA A 101 -1.44 17.86 7.62
N SER A 102 -1.51 17.50 6.32
CA SER A 102 -1.68 16.10 5.89
C SER A 102 -0.46 15.24 6.25
N ILE A 103 0.75 15.78 6.05
CA ILE A 103 2.01 15.10 6.41
C ILE A 103 2.11 14.93 7.93
N GLU A 104 1.79 15.96 8.70
CA GLU A 104 1.80 15.90 10.17
C GLU A 104 0.81 14.85 10.70
N LEU A 105 -0.43 14.83 10.20
CA LEU A 105 -1.43 13.84 10.60
C LEU A 105 -1.00 12.42 10.22
N LYS A 106 -0.48 12.23 9.01
CA LYS A 106 0.00 10.91 8.56
C LYS A 106 1.22 10.44 9.35
N SER A 107 2.12 11.35 9.73
CA SER A 107 3.27 10.99 10.58
C SER A 107 2.85 10.54 11.97
N VAL A 108 1.83 11.17 12.56
CA VAL A 108 1.26 10.75 13.85
C VAL A 108 0.60 9.36 13.72
N GLU A 109 -0.19 9.13 12.66
CA GLU A 109 -0.79 7.81 12.36
C GLU A 109 0.27 6.71 12.27
N LEU A 110 1.41 7.00 11.63
CA LEU A 110 2.53 6.07 11.47
C LEU A 110 3.47 6.00 12.69
N GLY A 111 3.21 6.78 13.74
CA GLY A 111 4.06 6.84 14.93
C GLY A 111 5.44 7.43 14.67
N ILE A 112 5.59 8.28 13.66
CA ILE A 112 6.85 8.95 13.30
C ILE A 112 6.81 10.40 13.77
N ASP A 113 7.64 10.74 14.74
CA ASP A 113 7.73 12.10 15.24
C ASP A 113 8.56 12.98 14.30
N LEU A 114 7.96 14.03 13.76
CA LEU A 114 8.64 15.05 12.95
C LEU A 114 9.25 16.19 13.78
N GLY A 115 9.15 16.14 15.11
CA GLY A 115 9.71 17.14 16.01
C GLY A 115 9.18 18.57 15.83
N GLY A 116 8.07 18.75 15.07
CA GLY A 116 7.56 20.08 14.70
C GLY A 116 8.46 20.84 13.72
N ASP A 117 9.44 20.19 13.09
CA ASP A 117 10.36 20.77 12.11
C ASP A 117 9.62 21.12 10.81
N LYS A 118 9.34 22.43 10.64
CA LYS A 118 8.63 22.95 9.47
C LYS A 118 9.40 22.79 8.16
N ASP A 119 10.73 22.79 8.22
CA ASP A 119 11.58 22.66 7.04
C ASP A 119 11.60 21.19 6.59
N LEU A 120 11.69 20.25 7.52
CA LEU A 120 11.53 18.81 7.25
C LEU A 120 10.17 18.53 6.61
N ILE A 121 9.08 19.00 7.22
CA ILE A 121 7.73 18.82 6.69
C ILE A 121 7.61 19.40 5.27
N SER A 122 8.19 20.57 5.02
CA SER A 122 8.16 21.20 3.69
C SER A 122 8.94 20.37 2.66
N ARG A 123 10.12 19.83 3.02
CA ARG A 123 10.88 18.93 2.15
C ARG A 123 10.10 17.67 1.80
N VAL A 124 9.43 17.06 2.79
CA VAL A 124 8.56 15.88 2.54
C VAL A 124 7.44 16.23 1.57
N VAL A 125 6.74 17.36 1.75
CA VAL A 125 5.68 17.82 0.85
C VAL A 125 6.20 17.99 -0.59
N GLU A 126 7.34 18.66 -0.76
CA GLU A 126 7.96 18.87 -2.08
C GLU A 126 8.37 17.54 -2.72
N LYS A 127 8.94 16.63 -1.94
CA LYS A 127 9.34 15.30 -2.41
C LYS A 127 8.16 14.46 -2.86
N VAL A 128 7.06 14.47 -2.11
CA VAL A 128 5.81 13.81 -2.50
C VAL A 128 5.30 14.35 -3.83
N LYS A 129 5.23 15.68 -3.97
CA LYS A 129 4.77 16.32 -5.21
C LYS A 129 5.65 15.98 -6.41
N ASP A 130 6.97 16.00 -6.24
CA ASP A 130 7.92 15.62 -7.29
C ASP A 130 7.72 14.16 -7.74
N LEU A 131 7.62 13.23 -6.78
CA LEU A 131 7.42 11.82 -7.07
C LEU A 131 6.04 11.54 -7.70
N GLU A 132 4.97 12.16 -7.21
CA GLU A 132 3.65 12.02 -7.82
C GLU A 132 3.60 12.61 -9.23
N GLY A 133 4.31 13.72 -9.47
CA GLY A 133 4.51 14.27 -10.81
C GLY A 133 5.23 13.31 -11.76
N LYS A 134 6.07 12.42 -11.24
CA LYS A 134 6.73 11.33 -11.98
C LYS A 134 5.89 10.06 -12.11
N GLY A 135 4.68 10.06 -11.54
CA GLY A 135 3.73 8.95 -11.66
C GLY A 135 3.59 8.07 -10.42
N PHE A 136 4.30 8.33 -9.33
CA PHE A 136 4.06 7.63 -8.06
C PHE A 136 2.65 7.92 -7.53
N THR A 137 2.20 7.12 -6.58
CA THR A 137 0.97 7.36 -5.82
C THR A 137 1.16 6.86 -4.40
N PHE A 138 1.04 7.75 -3.44
CA PHE A 138 1.13 7.39 -2.03
C PHE A 138 -0.25 7.20 -1.39
N GLU A 139 -1.31 7.55 -2.11
CA GLU A 139 -2.70 7.30 -1.69
C GLU A 139 -3.00 5.80 -1.54
N ALA A 140 -2.34 4.96 -2.36
CA ALA A 140 -2.51 3.51 -2.37
C ALA A 140 -1.22 2.76 -2.01
N ALA A 141 -0.22 3.43 -1.43
CA ALA A 141 1.09 2.86 -1.12
C ALA A 141 1.64 3.44 0.19
N ASP A 142 0.92 3.20 1.28
CA ASP A 142 1.27 3.68 2.62
C ASP A 142 2.68 3.26 3.05
N ALA A 143 3.10 2.05 2.72
CA ALA A 143 4.43 1.55 3.09
C ALA A 143 5.55 2.29 2.36
N SER A 144 5.41 2.56 1.05
CA SER A 144 6.38 3.39 0.32
C SER A 144 6.42 4.82 0.84
N PHE A 145 5.26 5.37 1.25
CA PHE A 145 5.22 6.68 1.89
C PHE A 145 5.95 6.68 3.24
N GLU A 146 5.74 5.66 4.07
CA GLU A 146 6.44 5.53 5.35
C GLU A 146 7.95 5.41 5.16
N LEU A 147 8.42 4.62 4.18
CA LEU A 147 9.84 4.53 3.85
C LEU A 147 10.42 5.87 3.39
N LEU A 148 9.67 6.62 2.59
CA LEU A 148 10.05 7.98 2.19
C LEU A 148 10.16 8.90 3.41
N LEU A 149 9.16 8.90 4.29
CA LEU A 149 9.15 9.72 5.50
C LEU A 149 10.32 9.38 6.44
N ARG A 150 10.56 8.09 6.67
CA ARG A 150 11.72 7.63 7.45
C ARG A 150 13.05 8.03 6.82
N THR A 151 13.13 8.03 5.49
CA THR A 151 14.31 8.49 4.75
C THR A 151 14.61 9.97 5.01
N GLU A 152 13.59 10.80 4.95
CA GLU A 152 13.74 12.25 5.20
C GLU A 152 14.08 12.56 6.67
N VAL A 153 13.51 11.82 7.62
CA VAL A 153 13.79 11.97 9.06
C VAL A 153 15.21 11.48 9.40
N LEU A 154 15.64 10.35 8.87
CA LEU A 154 16.93 9.73 9.18
C LEU A 154 18.09 10.28 8.32
N GLY A 155 17.79 10.99 7.23
CA GLY A 155 18.76 11.46 6.23
C GLY A 155 19.30 10.32 5.33
N LYS A 156 18.85 9.08 5.53
CA LYS A 156 19.15 7.92 4.67
C LYS A 156 17.96 6.96 4.61
N ARG A 157 17.79 6.27 3.47
CA ARG A 157 16.77 5.23 3.33
C ARG A 157 17.06 4.08 4.27
N PRO A 158 16.08 3.61 5.07
CA PRO A 158 16.21 2.33 5.76
C PRO A 158 16.54 1.23 4.76
N SER A 159 17.62 0.49 4.98
CA SER A 159 18.05 -0.57 4.08
C SER A 159 18.52 -1.79 4.88
N PHE A 160 18.19 -2.97 4.39
CA PHE A 160 18.64 -4.27 4.88
C PHE A 160 19.47 -5.00 3.84
N PHE A 161 19.33 -4.57 2.59
CA PHE A 161 20.03 -5.12 1.43
C PHE A 161 20.04 -4.08 0.31
N THR A 162 20.81 -4.35 -0.71
CA THR A 162 20.83 -3.58 -1.95
C THR A 162 20.80 -4.56 -3.12
N ILE A 163 19.90 -4.35 -4.06
CA ILE A 163 19.90 -5.06 -5.35
C ILE A 163 20.97 -4.38 -6.22
N GLU A 164 22.11 -5.06 -6.44
CA GLU A 164 23.23 -4.53 -7.21
C GLU A 164 23.01 -4.73 -8.72
N ASP A 165 22.41 -5.84 -9.10
CA ASP A 165 22.11 -6.22 -10.48
C ASP A 165 20.99 -7.24 -10.53
N TRP A 166 20.22 -7.22 -11.61
CA TRP A 166 19.23 -8.25 -11.89
C TRP A 166 19.08 -8.49 -13.41
N GLN A 167 18.79 -9.71 -13.75
CA GLN A 167 18.51 -10.14 -15.12
C GLN A 167 17.31 -11.07 -15.13
N THR A 168 16.43 -10.92 -16.11
CA THR A 168 15.32 -11.85 -16.37
C THR A 168 15.39 -12.38 -17.79
N THR A 169 15.05 -13.66 -17.94
CA THR A 169 14.89 -14.31 -19.22
C THR A 169 13.53 -14.96 -19.31
N VAL A 170 12.79 -14.64 -20.35
CA VAL A 170 11.54 -15.30 -20.70
C VAL A 170 11.78 -16.10 -21.97
N HIS A 171 11.50 -17.38 -21.92
CA HIS A 171 11.70 -18.31 -23.04
C HIS A 171 10.39 -19.06 -23.33
N GLN A 172 10.01 -19.08 -24.61
CA GLN A 172 8.94 -19.90 -25.13
C GLN A 172 9.55 -21.02 -25.98
N ASP A 173 9.25 -22.27 -25.67
CA ASP A 173 9.72 -23.40 -26.44
C ASP A 173 8.84 -23.65 -27.69
N GLU A 174 9.23 -24.64 -28.50
CA GLU A 174 8.55 -25.00 -29.75
C GLU A 174 7.10 -25.51 -29.51
N LEU A 175 6.80 -25.95 -28.28
CA LEU A 175 5.48 -26.41 -27.88
C LEU A 175 4.60 -25.30 -27.30
N GLY A 176 5.12 -24.04 -27.27
CA GLY A 176 4.42 -22.88 -26.75
C GLY A 176 4.50 -22.72 -25.21
N LYS A 177 5.26 -23.56 -24.51
CA LYS A 177 5.46 -23.46 -23.07
C LYS A 177 6.38 -22.27 -22.75
N VAL A 178 5.88 -21.34 -21.95
CA VAL A 178 6.65 -20.17 -21.47
C VAL A 178 7.26 -20.47 -20.12
N THR A 179 8.53 -20.14 -19.97
CA THR A 179 9.28 -20.23 -18.70
C THR A 179 9.99 -18.91 -18.44
N SER A 180 10.02 -18.49 -17.17
CA SER A 180 10.70 -17.28 -16.73
C SER A 180 11.74 -17.64 -15.67
N LYS A 181 12.94 -17.08 -15.84
CA LYS A 181 14.05 -17.21 -14.88
C LYS A 181 14.60 -15.83 -14.56
N ALA A 182 15.02 -15.62 -13.31
CA ALA A 182 15.73 -14.42 -12.89
C ALA A 182 17.02 -14.79 -12.17
N THR A 183 18.01 -13.93 -12.33
CA THR A 183 19.23 -13.90 -11.51
C THR A 183 19.30 -12.54 -10.86
N VAL A 184 19.49 -12.47 -9.55
CA VAL A 184 19.57 -11.21 -8.80
C VAL A 184 20.87 -11.23 -8.00
N LYS A 185 21.66 -10.17 -8.11
CA LYS A 185 22.85 -9.95 -7.28
C LYS A 185 22.48 -9.00 -6.16
N ILE A 186 22.62 -9.48 -4.93
CA ILE A 186 22.16 -8.80 -3.71
C ILE A 186 23.36 -8.63 -2.79
N LYS A 187 23.49 -7.44 -2.20
CA LYS A 187 24.40 -7.18 -1.09
C LYS A 187 23.56 -7.04 0.19
N ALA A 188 23.86 -7.89 1.19
CA ALA A 188 23.23 -7.85 2.51
C ALA A 188 24.28 -8.19 3.58
N ARG A 189 24.29 -7.47 4.70
CA ARG A 189 25.26 -7.67 5.81
C ARG A 189 26.73 -7.78 5.34
N ASN A 190 27.12 -6.91 4.40
CA ASN A 190 28.44 -6.90 3.78
C ASN A 190 28.82 -8.15 2.94
N GLU A 191 27.88 -9.04 2.66
CA GLU A 191 28.05 -10.14 1.73
C GLU A 191 27.32 -9.87 0.41
N SER A 192 27.99 -10.17 -0.73
CA SER A 192 27.35 -10.20 -2.06
C SER A 192 26.95 -11.62 -2.40
N ILE A 193 25.69 -11.82 -2.77
CA ILE A 193 25.11 -13.10 -3.15
C ILE A 193 24.49 -12.98 -4.52
N THR A 194 24.68 -13.99 -5.33
CA THR A 194 23.92 -14.17 -6.56
C THR A 194 22.90 -15.28 -6.35
N ALA A 195 21.63 -14.95 -6.45
CA ALA A 195 20.53 -15.89 -6.30
C ALA A 195 19.76 -16.02 -7.61
N THR A 196 19.16 -17.19 -7.83
CA THR A 196 18.34 -17.47 -9.01
C THR A 196 16.95 -17.89 -8.59
N GLY A 197 15.95 -17.50 -9.38
CA GLY A 197 14.57 -17.88 -9.19
C GLY A 197 13.90 -18.22 -10.52
N SER A 198 12.90 -19.07 -10.46
CA SER A 198 12.02 -19.37 -11.60
C SER A 198 10.59 -19.01 -11.22
N GLY A 199 9.78 -18.64 -12.19
CA GLY A 199 8.38 -18.25 -11.94
C GLY A 199 7.53 -18.33 -13.19
N ASN A 200 6.22 -18.10 -13.03
CA ASN A 200 5.26 -18.05 -14.12
C ASN A 200 5.40 -16.78 -15.00
N GLY A 201 6.14 -15.79 -14.51
CA GLY A 201 6.48 -14.56 -15.22
C GLY A 201 7.77 -13.94 -14.69
N PRO A 202 8.32 -12.91 -15.38
CA PRO A 202 9.61 -12.31 -15.01
C PRO A 202 9.60 -11.69 -13.61
N VAL A 203 8.50 -11.08 -13.18
CA VAL A 203 8.37 -10.45 -11.86
C VAL A 203 8.34 -11.50 -10.76
N ASN A 204 7.56 -12.59 -10.95
CA ASN A 204 7.55 -13.70 -9.99
C ASN A 204 8.90 -14.40 -9.90
N ALA A 205 9.63 -14.50 -11.01
CA ALA A 205 11.00 -15.03 -11.00
C ALA A 205 11.97 -14.14 -10.21
N ILE A 206 11.84 -12.79 -10.29
CA ILE A 206 12.64 -11.85 -9.48
C ILE A 206 12.27 -11.97 -8.00
N ASP A 207 11.00 -12.01 -7.64
CA ASP A 207 10.56 -12.16 -6.24
C ASP A 207 11.12 -13.45 -5.63
N ASN A 208 11.02 -14.58 -6.34
CA ASN A 208 11.57 -15.86 -5.91
C ASN A 208 13.10 -15.83 -5.77
N ALA A 209 13.82 -15.17 -6.69
CA ALA A 209 15.27 -15.00 -6.60
C ALA A 209 15.66 -14.13 -5.40
N LEU A 210 14.95 -13.01 -5.20
CA LEU A 210 15.20 -12.08 -4.09
C LEU A 210 14.97 -12.76 -2.75
N ARG A 211 13.87 -13.45 -2.57
CA ARG A 211 13.56 -14.22 -1.36
C ARG A 211 14.60 -15.30 -1.09
N SER A 212 14.93 -16.13 -2.08
CA SER A 212 15.95 -17.18 -1.96
C SER A 212 17.32 -16.63 -1.55
N GLY A 213 17.72 -15.46 -2.06
CA GLY A 213 18.99 -14.82 -1.70
C GLY A 213 18.99 -14.21 -0.29
N LEU A 214 17.85 -13.70 0.16
CA LEU A 214 17.74 -13.01 1.45
C LEU A 214 17.36 -13.93 2.61
N GLU A 215 16.75 -15.07 2.37
CA GLU A 215 16.21 -15.98 3.40
C GLU A 215 17.26 -16.41 4.43
N LYS A 216 18.51 -16.62 4.01
CA LYS A 216 19.60 -16.98 4.95
C LYS A 216 19.91 -15.87 5.96
N PHE A 217 19.66 -14.61 5.62
CA PHE A 217 19.88 -13.45 6.49
C PHE A 217 18.62 -13.06 7.26
N TYR A 218 17.48 -13.27 6.65
CA TYR A 218 16.16 -12.84 7.11
C TYR A 218 15.13 -13.98 6.94
N PRO A 219 15.18 -15.02 7.79
CA PRO A 219 14.27 -16.18 7.70
C PRO A 219 12.79 -15.81 7.78
N GLU A 220 12.47 -14.68 8.40
CA GLU A 220 11.12 -14.14 8.52
C GLU A 220 10.48 -13.77 7.18
N LEU A 221 11.26 -13.65 6.11
CA LEU A 221 10.72 -13.42 4.76
C LEU A 221 9.81 -14.55 4.28
N SER A 222 9.96 -15.76 4.84
CA SER A 222 9.05 -16.88 4.58
C SER A 222 7.61 -16.63 5.01
N LYS A 223 7.37 -15.65 5.88
CA LYS A 223 6.03 -15.24 6.32
C LYS A 223 5.39 -14.16 5.45
N LEU A 224 6.17 -13.55 4.56
CA LEU A 224 5.68 -12.48 3.69
C LEU A 224 5.11 -13.09 2.40
N GLU A 225 3.85 -12.81 2.15
CA GLU A 225 3.15 -13.24 0.93
C GLU A 225 2.73 -12.03 0.10
N LEU A 226 2.95 -12.10 -1.20
CA LEU A 226 2.38 -11.15 -2.15
C LEU A 226 0.90 -11.49 -2.32
N THR A 227 0.01 -10.57 -1.93
CA THR A 227 -1.44 -10.79 -1.98
C THR A 227 -2.07 -10.17 -3.22
N ASP A 228 -1.50 -9.07 -3.74
CA ASP A 228 -2.00 -8.43 -4.96
C ASP A 228 -0.88 -7.76 -5.76
N TYR A 229 -1.07 -7.68 -7.07
CA TYR A 229 -0.14 -7.07 -8.01
C TYR A 229 -0.90 -6.33 -9.10
N LYS A 230 -0.79 -5.01 -9.12
CA LYS A 230 -1.50 -4.14 -10.06
C LYS A 230 -0.53 -3.35 -10.92
N VAL A 231 -0.78 -3.34 -12.22
CA VAL A 231 0.01 -2.58 -13.20
C VAL A 231 -0.89 -1.55 -13.89
N ARG A 232 -0.43 -0.31 -13.96
CA ARG A 232 -1.11 0.76 -14.67
C ARG A 232 -0.16 1.51 -15.60
N ILE A 233 -0.54 1.64 -16.84
CA ILE A 233 0.10 2.52 -17.82
C ILE A 233 -0.40 3.95 -17.56
N LEU A 234 0.52 4.89 -17.34
CA LEU A 234 0.17 6.27 -16.97
C LEU A 234 -0.07 7.17 -18.19
N GLU A 235 0.71 6.97 -19.25
CA GLU A 235 0.64 7.79 -20.47
C GLU A 235 0.28 6.92 -21.69
N GLY A 236 -1.00 6.59 -21.82
CA GLY A 236 -1.47 5.65 -22.85
C GLY A 236 -1.18 6.06 -24.32
N ARG A 237 -0.79 7.32 -24.56
CA ARG A 237 -0.45 7.79 -25.91
C ARG A 237 0.92 7.32 -26.42
N LEU A 238 1.83 6.91 -25.52
CA LEU A 238 3.17 6.44 -25.84
C LEU A 238 3.25 4.92 -26.09
N GLY A 239 2.13 4.22 -26.03
CA GLY A 239 2.07 2.77 -26.25
C GLY A 239 2.98 1.99 -25.30
N THR A 240 3.85 1.15 -25.86
CA THR A 240 4.79 0.33 -25.09
C THR A 240 5.96 1.11 -24.46
N GLY A 241 6.15 2.37 -24.83
CA GLY A 241 7.14 3.27 -24.22
C GLY A 241 6.58 4.13 -23.09
N ALA A 242 5.33 3.90 -22.68
CA ALA A 242 4.69 4.67 -21.62
C ALA A 242 5.25 4.31 -20.23
N VAL A 243 5.28 5.31 -19.34
CA VAL A 243 5.61 5.10 -17.93
C VAL A 243 4.60 4.16 -17.28
N THR A 244 5.10 3.19 -16.57
CA THR A 244 4.31 2.16 -15.90
C THR A 244 4.42 2.32 -14.38
N ARG A 245 3.28 2.34 -13.70
CA ARG A 245 3.18 2.25 -12.25
C ARG A 245 2.82 0.84 -11.85
N VAL A 246 3.55 0.30 -10.88
CA VAL A 246 3.29 -0.99 -10.26
C VAL A 246 2.95 -0.77 -8.80
N LEU A 247 1.86 -1.38 -8.34
CA LEU A 247 1.50 -1.50 -6.93
C LEU A 247 1.63 -2.97 -6.54
N VAL A 248 2.29 -3.20 -5.43
CA VAL A 248 2.45 -4.53 -4.83
C VAL A 248 1.82 -4.50 -3.45
N GLU A 249 0.92 -5.43 -3.17
CA GLU A 249 0.34 -5.65 -1.86
C GLU A 249 0.96 -6.88 -1.23
N THR A 250 1.36 -6.75 0.03
CA THR A 250 2.07 -7.81 0.77
C THR A 250 1.43 -7.99 2.13
N SER A 251 1.39 -9.22 2.62
CA SER A 251 0.88 -9.58 3.94
C SER A 251 1.93 -10.35 4.75
N ASP A 252 1.92 -10.18 6.06
CA ASP A 252 2.69 -10.99 7.03
C ASP A 252 1.78 -11.90 7.88
N GLY A 253 0.51 -12.03 7.49
CA GLY A 253 -0.53 -12.75 8.22
C GLY A 253 -1.14 -11.98 9.40
N ASN A 254 -0.52 -10.85 9.80
CA ASN A 254 -1.02 -9.97 10.87
C ASN A 254 -1.45 -8.59 10.33
N GLY A 255 -1.16 -8.32 9.08
CA GLY A 255 -1.54 -7.07 8.40
C GLY A 255 -1.05 -7.05 6.97
N GLU A 256 -1.59 -6.11 6.21
CA GLU A 256 -1.27 -5.90 4.80
C GLU A 256 -0.68 -4.50 4.61
N TRP A 257 0.14 -4.35 3.59
CA TRP A 257 0.70 -3.07 3.17
C TRP A 257 0.94 -3.02 1.68
N SER A 258 0.87 -1.83 1.12
CA SER A 258 1.08 -1.61 -0.31
C SER A 258 2.31 -0.77 -0.57
N THR A 259 3.04 -1.12 -1.61
CA THR A 259 4.21 -0.41 -2.11
C THR A 259 4.07 -0.04 -3.57
N VAL A 260 4.85 0.95 -4.02
CA VAL A 260 4.77 1.48 -5.39
C VAL A 260 6.14 1.58 -6.04
N GLY A 261 6.21 1.17 -7.31
CA GLY A 261 7.34 1.44 -8.18
C GLY A 261 6.88 2.08 -9.48
N VAL A 262 7.68 2.96 -10.03
CA VAL A 262 7.38 3.67 -11.29
C VAL A 262 8.60 3.70 -12.19
N HIS A 263 8.44 3.21 -13.41
CA HIS A 263 9.49 3.18 -14.42
C HIS A 263 8.89 2.97 -15.82
N GLU A 264 9.59 3.33 -16.88
CA GLU A 264 9.20 3.00 -18.25
C GLU A 264 9.24 1.48 -18.49
N ASN A 265 10.16 0.78 -17.85
CA ASN A 265 10.22 -0.68 -17.86
C ASN A 265 9.40 -1.26 -16.69
N VAL A 266 8.37 -2.03 -17.02
CA VAL A 266 7.46 -2.64 -16.02
C VAL A 266 8.18 -3.56 -15.03
N ILE A 267 9.25 -4.26 -15.47
CA ILE A 267 10.02 -5.16 -14.61
C ILE A 267 10.85 -4.34 -13.61
N ALA A 268 11.44 -3.23 -14.05
CA ALA A 268 12.15 -2.32 -13.17
C ALA A 268 11.20 -1.65 -12.16
N ALA A 269 10.01 -1.20 -12.59
CA ALA A 269 8.98 -0.71 -11.67
C ALA A 269 8.57 -1.75 -10.64
N SER A 270 8.45 -3.01 -11.06
CA SER A 270 8.12 -4.12 -10.15
C SER A 270 9.26 -4.40 -9.16
N ALA A 271 10.51 -4.40 -9.61
CA ALA A 271 11.67 -4.59 -8.72
C ALA A 271 11.76 -3.50 -7.64
N MET A 272 11.44 -2.22 -8.00
CA MET A 272 11.36 -1.13 -7.03
C MET A 272 10.27 -1.36 -5.98
N ALA A 273 9.07 -1.75 -6.41
CA ALA A 273 7.97 -2.03 -5.49
C ALA A 273 8.27 -3.24 -4.57
N LEU A 274 8.92 -4.29 -5.09
CA LEU A 274 9.36 -5.46 -4.34
C LEU A 274 10.45 -5.12 -3.31
N ASP A 275 11.42 -4.27 -3.68
CA ASP A 275 12.45 -3.78 -2.75
C ASP A 275 11.81 -3.05 -1.56
N ASP A 276 10.88 -2.13 -1.83
CA ASP A 276 10.12 -1.45 -0.78
C ASP A 276 9.30 -2.44 0.06
N ALA A 277 8.64 -3.42 -0.57
CA ALA A 277 7.79 -4.40 0.11
C ALA A 277 8.58 -5.26 1.11
N VAL A 278 9.75 -5.76 0.70
CA VAL A 278 10.64 -6.55 1.56
C VAL A 278 11.25 -5.68 2.65
N THR A 279 11.74 -4.49 2.31
CA THR A 279 12.32 -3.54 3.28
C THR A 279 11.30 -3.17 4.36
N TYR A 280 10.09 -2.85 3.97
CA TYR A 280 9.02 -2.51 4.91
C TYR A 280 8.60 -3.72 5.77
N GLY A 281 8.49 -4.90 5.16
CA GLY A 281 8.19 -6.14 5.88
C GLY A 281 9.21 -6.44 6.98
N LEU A 282 10.50 -6.25 6.72
CA LEU A 282 11.56 -6.41 7.71
C LEU A 282 11.49 -5.37 8.84
N LEU A 283 11.15 -4.12 8.53
CA LEU A 283 10.90 -3.08 9.54
C LEU A 283 9.73 -3.47 10.46
N ARG A 284 8.62 -3.96 9.90
CA ARG A 284 7.45 -4.42 10.68
C ARG A 284 7.80 -5.59 11.61
N GLN A 285 8.72 -6.46 11.21
CA GLN A 285 9.22 -7.56 12.04
C GLN A 285 10.22 -7.09 13.12
N GLY A 286 10.40 -5.77 13.30
CA GLY A 286 11.26 -5.18 14.33
C GLY A 286 12.75 -5.24 14.00
N ARG A 287 13.13 -5.53 12.76
CA ARG A 287 14.54 -5.50 12.34
C ARG A 287 15.04 -4.05 12.28
N LYS A 288 16.30 -3.87 12.69
CA LYS A 288 16.98 -2.57 12.58
C LYS A 288 17.73 -2.52 11.26
N PRO A 289 17.52 -1.45 10.45
CA PRO A 289 18.27 -1.24 9.21
C PRO A 289 19.75 -1.03 9.49
N GLU A 290 20.58 -1.30 8.46
CA GLU A 290 22.03 -1.07 8.47
C GLU A 290 22.43 0.39 8.33
#